data_3cae28aa0a1496be50defdd2c8ed9337
#
_entry.id   3cae28aa0a1496be50defdd2c8ed9337
#
_cell.length_a   1.000
_cell.length_b   1.000
_cell.length_c   1.000
_cell.angle_alpha   90.00
_cell.angle_beta   90.00
_cell.angle_gamma   90.00
#
_symmetry.space_group_name_H-M   'P 1'
#
loop_
_entity.id
_entity.type
_entity.pdbx_description
1 polymer ?
#
loop_
_entity_poly.entity_id
_entity_poly.type
_entity_poly.pdbx_seq_one_letter_code
_entity_poly.pdbx_strand_id
1 'polypeptide(L)'
;ERNTTLSKIPGTGLGMAIVKNFVDLMNGSIEVESELGKGSTFTITIPHKIANKDYTNRNIKDSNECDIDFMGKRILLAEDNELNAEITTTILSEMGFKVKAVEDGIFCVNEIQHQPANTYDLILMDIQMPNMDGYKATHCIRRLSQPEKANIPIIAMSANAFEEDKKKAFDVKMNDYITKPIDFQKMEQVLKHILSK
;
A
#
# COMPACT_ATOMS: atom_id res chain seq x y z
N GLU A 1 38.75 -14.44 11.54
CA GLU A 1 37.92 -14.21 12.76
C GLU A 1 36.49 -14.62 12.45
N ARG A 2 35.96 -15.53 13.26
CA ARG A 2 34.64 -16.11 12.99
C ARG A 2 33.55 -15.18 13.51
N ASN A 3 32.71 -14.66 12.62
CA ASN A 3 31.53 -13.88 12.94
C ASN A 3 30.50 -14.77 13.68
N THR A 4 30.32 -14.52 14.95
CA THR A 4 29.19 -15.05 15.73
C THR A 4 28.01 -14.09 15.57
N THR A 5 27.32 -14.16 14.46
CA THR A 5 25.96 -13.58 14.36
C THR A 5 25.02 -14.49 15.11
N LEU A 6 24.25 -13.95 16.06
CA LEU A 6 23.24 -14.65 16.85
C LEU A 6 22.04 -15.14 16.02
N SER A 7 21.92 -14.75 14.78
CA SER A 7 20.92 -15.25 13.82
C SER A 7 21.56 -16.33 12.94
N LYS A 8 21.06 -17.57 13.04
CA LYS A 8 21.48 -18.70 12.19
C LYS A 8 21.07 -18.61 10.73
N ILE A 9 20.68 -17.44 10.23
CA ILE A 9 20.30 -17.22 8.83
C ILE A 9 21.54 -16.70 8.10
N PRO A 10 22.14 -17.45 7.17
CA PRO A 10 23.27 -16.97 6.39
C PRO A 10 22.78 -15.86 5.43
N GLY A 11 23.18 -14.64 5.73
CA GLY A 11 23.00 -13.52 4.79
C GLY A 11 23.96 -13.66 3.62
N THR A 12 23.51 -13.37 2.40
CA THR A 12 24.33 -13.41 1.18
C THR A 12 25.43 -12.34 1.13
N GLY A 13 25.46 -11.42 2.10
CA GLY A 13 26.41 -10.29 2.15
C GLY A 13 26.16 -9.22 1.07
N LEU A 14 25.19 -9.42 0.18
CA LEU A 14 24.92 -8.52 -0.94
C LEU A 14 24.14 -7.26 -0.57
N GLY A 15 23.41 -7.26 0.56
CA GLY A 15 22.51 -6.17 0.93
C GLY A 15 23.20 -4.81 1.00
N MET A 16 24.35 -4.71 1.67
CA MET A 16 25.09 -3.44 1.79
C MET A 16 25.68 -2.97 0.46
N ALA A 17 26.11 -3.89 -0.39
CA ALA A 17 26.60 -3.54 -1.73
C ALA A 17 25.48 -2.95 -2.61
N ILE A 18 24.28 -3.51 -2.50
CA ILE A 18 23.08 -3.00 -3.20
C ILE A 18 22.73 -1.61 -2.68
N VAL A 19 22.65 -1.42 -1.35
CA VAL A 19 22.38 -0.11 -0.75
C VAL A 19 23.43 0.92 -1.18
N LYS A 20 24.71 0.57 -1.16
CA LYS A 20 25.80 1.47 -1.60
C LYS A 20 25.60 1.89 -3.06
N ASN A 21 25.30 0.95 -3.98
CA ASN A 21 25.05 1.26 -5.37
C ASN A 21 23.87 2.22 -5.57
N PHE A 22 22.75 2.05 -4.83
CA PHE A 22 21.62 2.96 -4.92
C PHE A 22 21.98 4.35 -4.39
N VAL A 23 22.69 4.44 -3.28
CA VAL A 23 23.13 5.73 -2.72
C VAL A 23 24.05 6.46 -3.71
N ASP A 24 24.99 5.74 -4.34
CA ASP A 24 25.89 6.31 -5.35
C ASP A 24 25.14 6.79 -6.60
N LEU A 25 24.15 6.02 -7.08
CA LEU A 25 23.29 6.43 -8.20
C LEU A 25 22.47 7.70 -7.88
N MET A 26 22.16 7.93 -6.61
CA MET A 26 21.49 9.14 -6.13
C MET A 26 22.46 10.27 -5.80
N ASN A 27 23.76 10.14 -6.13
CA ASN A 27 24.84 11.07 -5.79
C ASN A 27 24.95 11.34 -4.28
N GLY A 28 24.64 10.35 -3.46
CA GLY A 28 24.70 10.41 -2.02
C GLY A 28 25.96 9.79 -1.44
N SER A 29 26.03 9.75 -0.10
CA SER A 29 27.08 9.05 0.66
C SER A 29 26.47 8.16 1.73
N ILE A 30 27.15 7.08 2.07
CA ILE A 30 26.81 6.20 3.19
C ILE A 30 28.04 6.04 4.10
N GLU A 31 27.84 6.25 5.38
CA GLU A 31 28.81 6.11 6.45
C GLU A 31 28.34 5.06 7.44
N VAL A 32 29.26 4.28 8.01
CA VAL A 32 28.94 3.23 8.97
C VAL A 32 29.85 3.35 10.18
N GLU A 33 29.25 3.49 11.35
CA GLU A 33 29.91 3.42 12.64
C GLU A 33 29.43 2.16 13.37
N SER A 34 30.36 1.31 13.80
CA SER A 34 30.00 0.04 14.45
C SER A 34 30.99 -0.33 15.53
N GLU A 35 30.48 -0.67 16.72
CA GLU A 35 31.28 -1.15 17.83
C GLU A 35 30.70 -2.47 18.35
N LEU A 36 31.56 -3.45 18.53
CA LEU A 36 31.18 -4.79 19.00
C LEU A 36 30.49 -4.72 20.38
N GLY A 37 29.27 -5.22 20.47
CA GLY A 37 28.47 -5.18 21.71
C GLY A 37 27.68 -3.90 21.93
N LYS A 38 27.88 -2.85 21.13
CA LYS A 38 27.12 -1.59 21.19
C LYS A 38 26.16 -1.38 20.02
N GLY A 39 26.40 -2.07 18.89
CA GLY A 39 25.56 -1.98 17.70
C GLY A 39 26.22 -1.25 16.55
N SER A 40 25.43 -0.91 15.53
CA SER A 40 25.89 -0.23 14.31
C SER A 40 24.95 0.92 13.97
N THR A 41 25.54 2.05 13.55
CA THR A 41 24.83 3.21 13.02
C THR A 41 25.16 3.36 11.55
N PHE A 42 24.14 3.47 10.71
CA PHE A 42 24.28 3.74 9.28
C PHE A 42 23.73 5.14 8.99
N THR A 43 24.58 6.01 8.43
CA THR A 43 24.18 7.36 8.04
C THR A 43 24.17 7.45 6.52
N ILE A 44 23.02 7.77 5.92
CA ILE A 44 22.87 7.97 4.48
C ILE A 44 22.56 9.45 4.23
N THR A 45 23.35 10.09 3.38
CA THR A 45 23.14 11.47 2.96
C THR A 45 22.85 11.49 1.46
N ILE A 46 21.69 12.02 1.07
CA ILE A 46 21.26 12.11 -0.33
C ILE A 46 20.93 13.57 -0.65
N PRO A 47 21.56 14.17 -1.70
CA PRO A 47 21.23 15.52 -2.12
C PRO A 47 19.87 15.55 -2.82
N HIS A 48 18.96 16.42 -2.38
CA HIS A 48 17.68 16.65 -3.02
C HIS A 48 17.56 18.11 -3.48
N LYS A 49 16.95 18.31 -4.65
CA LYS A 49 16.55 19.65 -5.08
C LYS A 49 15.33 20.06 -4.27
N ILE A 50 15.43 21.22 -3.61
CA ILE A 50 14.26 21.81 -2.93
C ILE A 50 13.30 22.29 -4.00
N ALA A 51 12.06 21.79 -3.99
CA ALA A 51 11.00 22.27 -4.86
C ALA A 51 10.69 23.74 -4.52
N ASN A 52 10.69 24.64 -5.51
CA ASN A 52 10.19 25.99 -5.30
C ASN A 52 8.70 25.93 -4.93
N LYS A 53 8.26 26.82 -4.04
CA LYS A 53 6.85 26.93 -3.60
C LYS A 53 5.84 27.06 -4.75
N ASP A 54 6.30 27.44 -5.95
CA ASP A 54 5.44 27.53 -7.15
C ASP A 54 5.05 26.16 -7.73
N TYR A 55 5.73 25.05 -7.36
CA TYR A 55 5.36 23.71 -7.83
C TYR A 55 4.17 23.12 -7.06
N THR A 56 3.90 23.60 -5.85
CA THR A 56 2.73 23.16 -5.07
C THR A 56 1.42 23.75 -5.60
N ASN A 57 1.48 24.80 -6.46
CA ASN A 57 0.30 25.47 -7.03
C ASN A 57 0.03 25.16 -8.50
N ARG A 58 0.84 24.32 -9.18
CA ARG A 58 0.70 24.14 -10.64
C ARG A 58 -0.17 22.99 -11.12
N ASN A 59 -0.64 22.11 -10.22
CA ASN A 59 -1.45 20.96 -10.63
C ASN A 59 -2.89 20.96 -10.11
N ILE A 60 -3.44 22.12 -9.69
CA ILE A 60 -4.84 22.21 -9.24
C ILE A 60 -5.73 22.92 -10.29
N LYS A 61 -5.26 23.14 -11.50
CA LYS A 61 -6.11 23.70 -12.56
C LYS A 61 -5.86 22.97 -13.87
N ASP A 62 -6.68 21.99 -14.15
CA ASP A 62 -7.30 21.60 -15.40
C ASP A 62 -7.82 20.16 -15.34
N SER A 63 -8.85 19.95 -14.56
CA SER A 63 -9.86 18.95 -14.89
C SER A 63 -11.17 19.41 -14.26
N ASN A 64 -12.22 19.56 -15.08
CA ASN A 64 -13.61 19.62 -14.66
C ASN A 64 -14.04 18.27 -14.04
N GLU A 65 -13.25 17.75 -13.10
CA GLU A 65 -13.62 16.61 -12.30
C GLU A 65 -14.27 17.13 -11.02
N CYS A 66 -15.50 16.71 -10.77
CA CYS A 66 -16.21 16.96 -9.52
C CYS A 66 -15.25 16.72 -8.35
N ASP A 67 -15.03 17.74 -7.52
CA ASP A 67 -14.33 17.59 -6.25
C ASP A 67 -15.13 16.62 -5.39
N ILE A 68 -14.74 15.35 -5.41
CA ILE A 68 -15.35 14.34 -4.54
C ILE A 68 -14.83 14.59 -3.15
N ASP A 69 -15.74 14.91 -2.25
CA ASP A 69 -15.44 14.99 -0.83
C ASP A 69 -15.28 13.59 -0.26
N PHE A 70 -14.07 13.25 0.15
CA PHE A 70 -13.76 11.99 0.81
C PHE A 70 -14.07 12.00 2.31
N MET A 71 -14.46 13.16 2.86
CA MET A 71 -14.70 13.33 4.29
C MET A 71 -15.72 12.34 4.84
N GLY A 72 -15.25 11.52 5.77
CA GLY A 72 -16.08 10.55 6.48
C GLY A 72 -16.34 9.24 5.75
N LYS A 73 -15.96 9.10 4.48
CA LYS A 73 -15.99 7.80 3.78
C LYS A 73 -15.08 6.78 4.46
N ARG A 74 -15.49 5.52 4.46
CA ARG A 74 -14.85 4.46 5.21
C ARG A 74 -14.17 3.45 4.29
N ILE A 75 -12.89 3.23 4.52
CA ILE A 75 -12.08 2.25 3.78
C ILE A 75 -11.71 1.10 4.72
N LEU A 76 -11.90 -0.13 4.25
CA LEU A 76 -11.28 -1.31 4.85
C LEU A 76 -9.99 -1.61 4.09
N LEU A 77 -8.86 -1.56 4.78
CA LEU A 77 -7.53 -1.84 4.23
C LEU A 77 -7.09 -3.24 4.67
N ALA A 78 -6.87 -4.15 3.73
CA ALA A 78 -6.26 -5.46 3.98
C ALA A 78 -4.80 -5.42 3.52
N GLU A 79 -3.88 -5.47 4.47
CA GLU A 79 -2.42 -5.37 4.26
C GLU A 79 -1.72 -6.11 5.40
N ASP A 80 -0.84 -7.07 5.08
CA ASP A 80 -0.16 -7.91 6.07
C ASP A 80 1.10 -7.27 6.66
N ASN A 81 1.65 -6.27 5.98
CA ASN A 81 2.81 -5.54 6.48
C ASN A 81 2.37 -4.33 7.29
N GLU A 82 2.65 -4.36 8.60
CA GLU A 82 2.25 -3.33 9.57
C GLU A 82 2.71 -1.91 9.15
N LEU A 83 3.96 -1.77 8.67
CA LEU A 83 4.49 -0.49 8.21
C LEU A 83 3.75 0.04 6.98
N ASN A 84 3.47 -0.84 6.00
CA ASN A 84 2.69 -0.46 4.81
C ASN A 84 1.27 -0.04 5.20
N ALA A 85 0.64 -0.79 6.12
CA ALA A 85 -0.70 -0.48 6.62
C ALA A 85 -0.72 0.88 7.34
N GLU A 86 0.28 1.18 8.18
CA GLU A 86 0.40 2.47 8.88
C GLU A 86 0.58 3.63 7.90
N ILE A 87 1.50 3.51 6.93
CA ILE A 87 1.75 4.54 5.91
C ILE A 87 0.47 4.79 5.10
N THR A 88 -0.16 3.73 4.58
CA THR A 88 -1.37 3.85 3.76
C THR A 88 -2.53 4.44 4.56
N THR A 89 -2.71 4.01 5.81
CA THR A 89 -3.74 4.56 6.71
C THR A 89 -3.53 6.05 6.97
N THR A 90 -2.29 6.47 7.24
CA THR A 90 -1.96 7.87 7.49
C THR A 90 -2.34 8.75 6.30
N ILE A 91 -1.93 8.35 5.10
CA ILE A 91 -2.19 9.11 3.88
C ILE A 91 -3.69 9.19 3.56
N LEU A 92 -4.40 8.06 3.64
CA LEU A 92 -5.84 8.05 3.42
C LEU A 92 -6.58 8.90 4.48
N SER A 93 -6.10 8.92 5.73
CA SER A 93 -6.66 9.74 6.79
C SER A 93 -6.44 11.24 6.52
N GLU A 94 -5.29 11.63 6.00
CA GLU A 94 -5.02 13.01 5.55
C GLU A 94 -5.93 13.43 4.39
N MET A 95 -6.35 12.49 3.53
CA MET A 95 -7.33 12.72 2.47
C MET A 95 -8.78 12.79 3.00
N GLY A 96 -9.03 12.54 4.29
CA GLY A 96 -10.34 12.63 4.92
C GLY A 96 -11.07 11.30 5.12
N PHE A 97 -10.48 10.18 4.74
CA PHE A 97 -11.06 8.86 4.94
C PHE A 97 -10.97 8.39 6.40
N LYS A 98 -11.93 7.55 6.79
CA LYS A 98 -11.84 6.73 8.01
C LYS A 98 -11.35 5.33 7.60
N VAL A 99 -10.18 4.93 8.06
CA VAL A 99 -9.56 3.68 7.66
C VAL A 99 -9.58 2.68 8.81
N LYS A 100 -9.96 1.44 8.51
CA LYS A 100 -9.73 0.28 9.37
C LYS A 100 -8.79 -0.67 8.64
N ALA A 101 -7.63 -0.96 9.22
CA ALA A 101 -6.70 -1.95 8.71
C ALA A 101 -6.97 -3.34 9.30
N VAL A 102 -6.73 -4.38 8.50
CA VAL A 102 -6.77 -5.79 8.88
C VAL A 102 -5.57 -6.51 8.25
N GLU A 103 -5.09 -7.58 8.90
CA GLU A 103 -3.79 -8.20 8.64
C GLU A 103 -3.80 -9.20 7.47
N ASP A 104 -4.95 -9.70 7.06
CA ASP A 104 -5.05 -10.66 5.95
C ASP A 104 -6.47 -10.75 5.35
N GLY A 105 -6.61 -11.60 4.32
CA GLY A 105 -7.87 -11.82 3.64
C GLY A 105 -8.94 -12.46 4.52
N ILE A 106 -8.58 -13.27 5.51
CA ILE A 106 -9.54 -13.92 6.43
C ILE A 106 -10.20 -12.85 7.30
N PHE A 107 -9.38 -11.96 7.89
CA PHE A 107 -9.90 -10.86 8.71
C PHE A 107 -10.73 -9.89 7.87
N CYS A 108 -10.35 -9.63 6.62
CA CYS A 108 -11.11 -8.79 5.72
C CYS A 108 -12.51 -9.38 5.43
N VAL A 109 -12.59 -10.67 5.05
CA VAL A 109 -13.86 -11.35 4.80
C VAL A 109 -14.73 -11.37 6.05
N ASN A 110 -14.16 -11.71 7.20
CA ASN A 110 -14.88 -11.74 8.48
C ASN A 110 -15.42 -10.35 8.84
N GLU A 111 -14.64 -9.31 8.66
CA GLU A 111 -15.06 -7.94 8.92
C GLU A 111 -16.27 -7.56 8.05
N ILE A 112 -16.20 -7.78 6.74
CA ILE A 112 -17.33 -7.49 5.84
C ILE A 112 -18.55 -8.35 6.18
N GLN A 113 -18.34 -9.60 6.57
CA GLN A 113 -19.44 -10.50 6.90
C GLN A 113 -20.21 -10.08 8.16
N HIS A 114 -19.51 -9.63 9.19
CA HIS A 114 -20.11 -9.34 10.51
C HIS A 114 -20.59 -7.90 10.67
N GLN A 115 -20.02 -6.93 9.93
CA GLN A 115 -20.48 -5.56 9.99
C GLN A 115 -21.79 -5.38 9.22
N PRO A 116 -22.62 -4.38 9.58
CA PRO A 116 -23.78 -4.00 8.77
C PRO A 116 -23.39 -3.70 7.31
N ALA A 117 -24.34 -3.88 6.39
CA ALA A 117 -24.12 -3.44 5.00
C ALA A 117 -23.85 -1.92 4.96
N ASN A 118 -23.05 -1.49 3.99
CA ASN A 118 -22.63 -0.08 3.83
C ASN A 118 -21.80 0.49 5.01
N THR A 119 -21.21 -0.38 5.84
CA THR A 119 -20.25 0.08 6.86
C THR A 119 -18.98 0.63 6.22
N TYR A 120 -18.57 0.09 5.07
CA TYR A 120 -17.44 0.53 4.28
C TYR A 120 -17.89 0.93 2.89
N ASP A 121 -17.27 1.98 2.35
CA ASP A 121 -17.51 2.45 0.99
C ASP A 121 -16.61 1.74 -0.03
N LEU A 122 -15.45 1.21 0.44
CA LEU A 122 -14.43 0.63 -0.41
C LEU A 122 -13.52 -0.32 0.38
N ILE A 123 -12.96 -1.31 -0.31
CA ILE A 123 -11.86 -2.16 0.19
C ILE A 123 -10.61 -1.89 -0.63
N LEU A 124 -9.49 -1.58 0.03
CA LEU A 124 -8.14 -1.68 -0.52
C LEU A 124 -7.58 -3.04 -0.11
N MET A 125 -7.24 -3.88 -1.08
CA MET A 125 -6.92 -5.28 -0.87
C MET A 125 -5.52 -5.59 -1.41
N ASP A 126 -4.57 -5.88 -0.52
CA ASP A 126 -3.32 -6.47 -0.98
C ASP A 126 -3.59 -7.84 -1.59
N ILE A 127 -2.91 -8.13 -2.69
CA ILE A 127 -3.00 -9.44 -3.34
C ILE A 127 -2.20 -10.48 -2.57
N GLN A 128 -1.01 -10.14 -2.10
CA GLN A 128 -0.08 -11.09 -1.49
C GLN A 128 -0.13 -10.99 0.03
N MET A 129 -1.01 -11.77 0.62
CA MET A 129 -1.15 -11.87 2.07
C MET A 129 -1.05 -13.34 2.53
N PRO A 130 -0.57 -13.60 3.77
CA PRO A 130 -0.57 -14.94 4.36
C PRO A 130 -2.00 -15.45 4.58
N ASN A 131 -2.15 -16.73 4.85
CA ASN A 131 -3.39 -17.45 5.15
C ASN A 131 -4.44 -17.37 4.04
N MET A 132 -4.88 -16.16 3.64
CA MET A 132 -5.80 -15.94 2.53
C MET A 132 -5.35 -14.75 1.69
N ASP A 133 -4.99 -15.01 0.43
CA ASP A 133 -4.63 -13.99 -0.55
C ASP A 133 -5.83 -13.12 -0.96
N GLY A 134 -5.55 -11.95 -1.55
CA GLY A 134 -6.59 -11.00 -1.94
C GLY A 134 -7.56 -11.51 -3.00
N TYR A 135 -7.13 -12.42 -3.88
CA TYR A 135 -8.02 -13.03 -4.88
C TYR A 135 -9.06 -13.92 -4.23
N LYS A 136 -8.62 -14.78 -3.28
CA LYS A 136 -9.54 -15.65 -2.53
C LYS A 136 -10.47 -14.85 -1.65
N ALA A 137 -9.96 -13.82 -0.96
CA ALA A 137 -10.78 -12.93 -0.14
C ALA A 137 -11.86 -12.26 -0.98
N THR A 138 -11.50 -11.71 -2.13
CA THR A 138 -12.45 -11.12 -3.09
C THR A 138 -13.49 -12.13 -3.54
N HIS A 139 -13.07 -13.33 -3.91
CA HIS A 139 -14.02 -14.39 -4.32
C HIS A 139 -15.02 -14.71 -3.20
N CYS A 140 -14.57 -14.79 -1.94
CA CYS A 140 -15.47 -15.02 -0.80
C CYS A 140 -16.45 -13.85 -0.61
N ILE A 141 -15.97 -12.61 -0.68
CA ILE A 141 -16.82 -11.41 -0.54
C ILE A 141 -17.88 -11.37 -1.64
N ARG A 142 -17.51 -11.64 -2.89
CA ARG A 142 -18.43 -11.63 -4.05
C ARG A 142 -19.54 -12.70 -3.97
N ARG A 143 -19.39 -13.70 -3.09
CA ARG A 143 -20.37 -14.78 -2.85
C ARG A 143 -21.23 -14.57 -1.61
N LEU A 144 -21.10 -13.45 -0.93
CA LEU A 144 -21.99 -13.14 0.21
C LEU A 144 -23.44 -12.99 -0.26
N SER A 145 -24.37 -13.42 0.58
CA SER A 145 -25.80 -13.40 0.26
C SER A 145 -26.42 -12.00 0.20
N GLN A 146 -25.76 -11.01 0.85
CA GLN A 146 -26.20 -9.62 0.87
C GLN A 146 -25.58 -8.86 -0.32
N PRO A 147 -26.38 -8.41 -1.30
CA PRO A 147 -25.88 -7.76 -2.52
C PRO A 147 -24.99 -6.53 -2.24
N GLU A 148 -25.35 -5.75 -1.22
CA GLU A 148 -24.63 -4.53 -0.85
C GLU A 148 -23.19 -4.85 -0.40
N LYS A 149 -23.00 -5.97 0.31
CA LYS A 149 -21.69 -6.45 0.73
C LYS A 149 -20.95 -7.12 -0.44
N ALA A 150 -21.65 -7.92 -1.22
CA ALA A 150 -21.07 -8.64 -2.36
C ALA A 150 -20.58 -7.69 -3.46
N ASN A 151 -21.20 -6.52 -3.62
CA ASN A 151 -20.87 -5.53 -4.65
C ASN A 151 -20.00 -4.38 -4.16
N ILE A 152 -19.54 -4.42 -2.90
CA ILE A 152 -18.62 -3.38 -2.39
C ILE A 152 -17.42 -3.21 -3.34
N PRO A 153 -17.04 -1.97 -3.70
CA PRO A 153 -15.87 -1.75 -4.52
C PRO A 153 -14.60 -2.32 -3.88
N ILE A 154 -13.80 -3.04 -4.66
CA ILE A 154 -12.53 -3.62 -4.22
C ILE A 154 -11.45 -3.18 -5.19
N ILE A 155 -10.42 -2.51 -4.69
CA ILE A 155 -9.23 -2.13 -5.45
C ILE A 155 -8.08 -3.03 -5.01
N ALA A 156 -7.45 -3.69 -5.98
CA ALA A 156 -6.26 -4.48 -5.75
C ALA A 156 -5.03 -3.61 -5.48
N MET A 157 -4.18 -4.02 -4.56
CA MET A 157 -2.82 -3.49 -4.37
C MET A 157 -1.81 -4.61 -4.58
N SER A 158 -0.80 -4.43 -5.42
CA SER A 158 0.18 -5.49 -5.70
C SER A 158 1.56 -4.94 -6.01
N ALA A 159 2.59 -5.69 -5.63
CA ALA A 159 3.98 -5.40 -6.01
C ALA A 159 4.26 -5.61 -7.52
N ASN A 160 3.42 -6.38 -8.21
CA ASN A 160 3.61 -6.71 -9.62
C ASN A 160 2.74 -5.84 -10.51
N ALA A 161 3.34 -5.25 -11.55
CA ALA A 161 2.64 -4.46 -12.57
C ALA A 161 2.28 -5.26 -13.83
N PHE A 162 2.36 -6.61 -13.79
CA PHE A 162 2.14 -7.43 -14.96
C PHE A 162 0.66 -7.47 -15.37
N GLU A 163 0.42 -7.42 -16.67
CA GLU A 163 -0.94 -7.48 -17.25
C GLU A 163 -1.70 -8.76 -16.85
N GLU A 164 -0.99 -9.86 -16.60
CA GLU A 164 -1.58 -11.11 -16.12
C GLU A 164 -2.19 -10.97 -14.72
N ASP A 165 -1.53 -10.24 -13.82
CA ASP A 165 -2.02 -10.04 -12.45
C ASP A 165 -3.21 -9.09 -12.43
N LYS A 166 -3.19 -8.05 -13.27
CA LYS A 166 -4.36 -7.20 -13.49
C LYS A 166 -5.54 -8.01 -14.03
N LYS A 167 -5.31 -8.85 -15.05
CA LYS A 167 -6.37 -9.70 -15.60
C LYS A 167 -6.97 -10.59 -14.53
N LYS A 168 -6.16 -11.25 -13.71
CA LYS A 168 -6.64 -12.07 -12.59
C LYS A 168 -7.50 -11.27 -11.60
N ALA A 169 -7.10 -10.03 -11.27
CA ALA A 169 -7.87 -9.17 -10.40
C ALA A 169 -9.27 -8.86 -10.97
N PHE A 170 -9.34 -8.53 -12.25
CA PHE A 170 -10.64 -8.30 -12.92
C PHE A 170 -11.45 -9.58 -13.09
N ASP A 171 -10.83 -10.74 -13.33
CA ASP A 171 -11.50 -12.04 -13.44
C ASP A 171 -12.24 -12.41 -12.13
N VAL A 172 -11.67 -12.06 -10.97
CA VAL A 172 -12.33 -12.23 -9.67
C VAL A 172 -13.26 -11.07 -9.30
N LYS A 173 -13.50 -10.14 -10.25
CA LYS A 173 -14.39 -8.98 -10.10
C LYS A 173 -13.89 -7.93 -9.09
N MET A 174 -12.59 -7.69 -9.01
CA MET A 174 -12.07 -6.45 -8.46
C MET A 174 -12.38 -5.28 -9.40
N ASN A 175 -12.53 -4.09 -8.86
CA ASN A 175 -13.01 -2.91 -9.60
C ASN A 175 -11.87 -2.12 -10.23
N ASP A 176 -10.70 -2.15 -9.61
CA ASP A 176 -9.50 -1.46 -10.12
C ASP A 176 -8.21 -2.07 -9.50
N TYR A 177 -7.06 -1.50 -9.88
CA TYR A 177 -5.76 -2.04 -9.54
C TYR A 177 -4.72 -0.92 -9.32
N ILE A 178 -3.97 -1.00 -8.22
CA ILE A 178 -2.89 -0.09 -7.86
C ILE A 178 -1.59 -0.88 -7.67
N THR A 179 -0.51 -0.40 -8.27
CA THR A 179 0.83 -1.01 -8.11
C THR A 179 1.53 -0.46 -6.88
N LYS A 180 2.24 -1.31 -6.16
CA LYS A 180 3.19 -0.92 -5.12
C LYS A 180 4.59 -0.69 -5.75
N PRO A 181 5.39 0.32 -5.34
CA PRO A 181 5.06 1.29 -4.30
C PRO A 181 3.90 2.20 -4.72
N ILE A 182 3.06 2.58 -3.75
CA ILE A 182 1.84 3.33 -4.04
C ILE A 182 2.20 4.75 -4.49
N ASP A 183 1.82 5.08 -5.73
CA ASP A 183 1.78 6.44 -6.22
C ASP A 183 0.48 7.10 -5.74
N PHE A 184 0.60 8.09 -4.86
CA PHE A 184 -0.54 8.71 -4.20
C PHE A 184 -1.43 9.50 -5.15
N GLN A 185 -0.88 10.15 -6.17
CA GLN A 185 -1.65 10.88 -7.17
C GLN A 185 -2.52 9.91 -7.99
N LYS A 186 -1.92 8.78 -8.37
CA LYS A 186 -2.65 7.72 -9.07
C LYS A 186 -3.70 7.07 -8.20
N MET A 187 -3.38 6.82 -6.91
CA MET A 187 -4.35 6.28 -5.95
C MET A 187 -5.55 7.24 -5.80
N GLU A 188 -5.31 8.54 -5.65
CA GLU A 188 -6.37 9.54 -5.56
C GLU A 188 -7.29 9.53 -6.79
N GLN A 189 -6.72 9.45 -7.99
CA GLN A 189 -7.48 9.36 -9.24
C GLN A 189 -8.36 8.11 -9.28
N VAL A 190 -7.82 6.95 -8.89
CA VAL A 190 -8.58 5.70 -8.83
C VAL A 190 -9.71 5.79 -7.81
N LEU A 191 -9.43 6.33 -6.61
CA LEU A 191 -10.45 6.52 -5.56
C LEU A 191 -11.57 7.46 -6.02
N LYS A 192 -11.23 8.58 -6.66
CA LYS A 192 -12.21 9.50 -7.26
C LYS A 192 -13.07 8.77 -8.29
N HIS A 193 -12.47 8.04 -9.21
CA HIS A 193 -13.20 7.32 -10.26
C HIS A 193 -14.18 6.26 -9.69
N ILE A 194 -13.76 5.52 -8.66
CA ILE A 194 -14.58 4.47 -8.06
C ILE A 194 -15.70 5.03 -7.18
N LEU A 195 -15.44 6.10 -6.42
CA LEU A 195 -16.38 6.66 -5.46
C LEU A 195 -17.32 7.72 -6.07
N SER A 196 -17.13 8.08 -7.35
CA SER A 196 -18.03 8.98 -8.10
C SER A 196 -19.25 8.26 -8.71
N LYS A 197 -19.27 6.93 -8.67
CA LYS A 197 -20.34 6.08 -9.18
C LYS A 197 -21.37 5.78 -8.11
#